data_c1fa46bf36c47a17e692b9f0ed0d8bfd
#
_entry.id   c1fa46bf36c47a17e692b9f0ed0d8bfd
#
_cell.length_a   1.000
_cell.length_b   1.000
_cell.length_c   1.000
_cell.angle_alpha   90.00
_cell.angle_beta   90.00
_cell.angle_gamma   90.00
#
_symmetry.space_group_name_H-M   'P 1'
#
loop_
_entity.id
_entity.type
_entity.pdbx_description
1 polymer ?
#
loop_
_entity_poly.entity_id
_entity_poly.type
_entity_poly.pdbx_seq_one_letter_code
_entity_poly.pdbx_strand_id
1 'polypeptide(L)'
;MARSRLLPDNFTLYLVATVIAASLLPASGSFARGLEVATTAAVSLLFFLHGAKLSREAILAGIGHWRLHLVVVASTFVLFPLLGWALRPVLEPLVTRDLYTGILYLCALPATVQSAIAFVSMARGNIPAAVCSASASTLLGVAFTPLLVGLLMSQNAAMGDPLAAMGRIGLQLLLPFAIGHLLRPWISGFLQQRASVMVVDQGSILLVVYAAFSHAVIDGLWSQVPPMALAGLLAVCAVLLALVLTLTTWSARRMGFSKEDEITIVFCGSKKSLVSGVPMANVLFAANVAGAIVLPLMLFHQMQLMVCGVLAQRYARRGLDAGKPVGAQPEQA
;
A
#
# COMPACT_ATOMS: atom_id res chain seq x y z
N MET A 1 24.21 -16.00 7.95
CA MET A 1 24.49 -15.49 6.60
C MET A 1 23.59 -14.27 6.35
N ALA A 2 24.15 -13.08 6.25
CA ALA A 2 23.41 -11.86 5.93
C ALA A 2 22.95 -11.95 4.46
N ARG A 3 21.65 -12.15 4.22
CA ARG A 3 21.06 -12.02 2.87
C ARG A 3 21.49 -10.68 2.27
N SER A 4 21.91 -10.66 1.02
CA SER A 4 22.29 -9.45 0.33
C SER A 4 21.11 -8.47 0.38
N ARG A 5 21.35 -7.21 0.78
CA ARG A 5 20.34 -6.18 1.06
C ARG A 5 19.52 -5.71 -0.15
N LEU A 6 19.77 -6.34 -1.31
CA LEU A 6 19.09 -6.07 -2.60
C LEU A 6 18.12 -7.19 -2.99
N LEU A 7 18.08 -8.32 -2.28
CA LEU A 7 17.13 -9.38 -2.60
C LEU A 7 15.74 -9.05 -2.07
N PRO A 8 14.68 -9.34 -2.86
CA PRO A 8 13.30 -9.18 -2.43
C PRO A 8 13.03 -10.02 -1.17
N ASP A 9 12.12 -9.54 -0.33
CA ASP A 9 11.69 -10.27 0.86
C ASP A 9 10.90 -11.54 0.48
N ASN A 10 10.72 -12.45 1.45
CA ASN A 10 10.05 -13.72 1.19
C ASN A 10 8.60 -13.51 0.70
N PHE A 11 7.90 -12.49 1.20
CA PHE A 11 6.53 -12.21 0.79
C PHE A 11 6.44 -11.78 -0.68
N THR A 12 7.39 -10.98 -1.15
CA THR A 12 7.55 -10.65 -2.57
C THR A 12 7.72 -11.90 -3.44
N LEU A 13 8.59 -12.83 -3.01
CA LEU A 13 8.78 -14.09 -3.75
C LEU A 13 7.49 -14.91 -3.79
N TYR A 14 6.74 -14.97 -2.69
CA TYR A 14 5.44 -15.65 -2.66
C TYR A 14 4.42 -14.97 -3.57
N LEU A 15 4.38 -13.62 -3.62
CA LEU A 15 3.52 -12.88 -4.55
C LEU A 15 3.83 -13.21 -6.01
N VAL A 16 5.11 -13.17 -6.39
CA VAL A 16 5.54 -13.50 -7.75
C VAL A 16 5.20 -14.96 -8.07
N ALA A 17 5.50 -15.88 -7.16
CA ALA A 17 5.15 -17.30 -7.34
C ALA A 17 3.64 -17.51 -7.48
N THR A 18 2.82 -16.75 -6.73
CA THR A 18 1.35 -16.80 -6.82
C THR A 18 0.85 -16.29 -8.18
N VAL A 19 1.43 -15.22 -8.72
CA VAL A 19 1.09 -14.73 -10.07
C VAL A 19 1.48 -15.75 -11.14
N ILE A 20 2.67 -16.35 -11.02
CA ILE A 20 3.11 -17.41 -11.93
C ILE A 20 2.17 -18.62 -11.84
N ALA A 21 1.82 -19.05 -10.63
CA ALA A 21 0.89 -20.15 -10.42
C ALA A 21 -0.50 -19.87 -11.03
N ALA A 22 -1.06 -18.67 -10.81
CA ALA A 22 -2.32 -18.25 -11.41
C ALA A 22 -2.25 -18.16 -12.95
N SER A 23 -1.08 -17.84 -13.49
CA SER A 23 -0.85 -17.76 -14.94
C SER A 23 -0.74 -19.13 -15.61
N LEU A 24 -0.15 -20.12 -14.92
CA LEU A 24 0.04 -21.48 -15.44
C LEU A 24 -1.15 -22.40 -15.14
N LEU A 25 -1.80 -22.20 -14.00
CA LEU A 25 -2.89 -23.01 -13.46
C LEU A 25 -4.04 -22.12 -12.97
N PRO A 26 -4.72 -21.40 -13.87
CA PRO A 26 -5.80 -20.51 -13.45
C PRO A 26 -6.98 -21.30 -12.88
N ALA A 27 -7.56 -20.78 -11.80
CA ALA A 27 -8.74 -21.36 -11.17
C ALA A 27 -9.95 -21.28 -12.10
N SER A 28 -10.63 -22.40 -12.36
CA SER A 28 -11.81 -22.47 -13.24
C SER A 28 -12.91 -23.36 -12.67
N GLY A 29 -14.11 -23.23 -13.19
CA GLY A 29 -15.26 -24.09 -12.85
C GLY A 29 -15.69 -24.00 -11.39
N SER A 30 -15.93 -25.17 -10.76
CA SER A 30 -16.37 -25.26 -9.36
C SER A 30 -15.29 -24.78 -8.37
N PHE A 31 -14.02 -24.99 -8.71
CA PHE A 31 -12.90 -24.53 -7.90
C PHE A 31 -12.86 -23.00 -7.83
N ALA A 32 -13.08 -22.29 -8.95
CA ALA A 32 -13.13 -20.82 -8.95
C ALA A 32 -14.25 -20.30 -8.03
N ARG A 33 -15.44 -20.90 -8.06
CA ARG A 33 -16.54 -20.51 -7.15
C ARG A 33 -16.20 -20.72 -5.67
N GLY A 34 -15.56 -21.83 -5.32
CA GLY A 34 -15.08 -22.07 -3.96
C GLY A 34 -14.02 -21.05 -3.54
N LEU A 35 -13.12 -20.70 -4.48
CA LEU A 35 -12.07 -19.71 -4.28
C LEU A 35 -12.64 -18.29 -4.04
N GLU A 36 -13.71 -17.88 -4.73
CA GLU A 36 -14.40 -16.60 -4.52
C GLU A 36 -14.97 -16.47 -3.11
N VAL A 37 -15.63 -17.54 -2.61
CA VAL A 37 -16.14 -17.58 -1.24
C VAL A 37 -15.01 -17.50 -0.23
N ALA A 38 -13.94 -18.27 -0.43
CA ALA A 38 -12.77 -18.27 0.44
C ALA A 38 -12.07 -16.89 0.43
N THR A 39 -11.97 -16.25 -0.73
CA THR A 39 -11.40 -14.91 -0.90
C THR A 39 -12.23 -13.86 -0.15
N THR A 40 -13.54 -13.89 -0.25
CA THR A 40 -14.44 -12.97 0.48
C THR A 40 -14.28 -13.13 2.00
N ALA A 41 -14.22 -14.36 2.49
CA ALA A 41 -13.98 -14.63 3.90
C ALA A 41 -12.58 -14.17 4.35
N ALA A 42 -11.56 -14.41 3.54
CA ALA A 42 -10.19 -14.00 3.81
C ALA A 42 -10.05 -12.46 3.88
N VAL A 43 -10.72 -11.73 2.98
CA VAL A 43 -10.78 -10.27 2.99
C VAL A 43 -11.44 -9.76 4.27
N SER A 44 -12.58 -10.32 4.65
CA SER A 44 -13.28 -9.92 5.89
C SER A 44 -12.43 -10.20 7.13
N LEU A 45 -11.77 -11.36 7.19
CA LEU A 45 -10.84 -11.70 8.27
C LEU A 45 -9.63 -10.75 8.32
N LEU A 46 -9.08 -10.39 7.17
CA LEU A 46 -7.96 -9.45 7.06
C LEU A 46 -8.33 -8.08 7.65
N PHE A 47 -9.49 -7.53 7.29
CA PHE A 47 -9.94 -6.25 7.81
C PHE A 47 -10.34 -6.31 9.28
N PHE A 48 -10.92 -7.42 9.73
CA PHE A 48 -11.15 -7.68 11.16
C PHE A 48 -9.84 -7.63 11.95
N LEU A 49 -8.79 -8.33 11.51
CA LEU A 49 -7.48 -8.30 12.16
C LEU A 49 -6.84 -6.90 12.12
N HIS A 50 -7.03 -6.15 11.04
CA HIS A 50 -6.54 -4.77 10.96
C HIS A 50 -7.23 -3.88 12.01
N GLY A 51 -8.54 -4.00 12.19
CA GLY A 51 -9.28 -3.31 13.24
C GLY A 51 -8.80 -3.69 14.64
N ALA A 52 -8.60 -4.99 14.86
CA ALA A 52 -8.13 -5.52 16.14
C ALA A 52 -6.70 -5.08 16.51
N LYS A 53 -5.83 -4.88 15.53
CA LYS A 53 -4.45 -4.38 15.74
C LYS A 53 -4.40 -2.91 16.10
N LEU A 54 -5.43 -2.12 15.79
CA LEU A 54 -5.43 -0.68 16.05
C LEU A 54 -5.61 -0.38 17.54
N SER A 55 -4.57 0.16 18.19
CA SER A 55 -4.59 0.48 19.61
C SER A 55 -5.07 1.91 19.88
N ARG A 56 -5.91 2.09 20.91
CA ARG A 56 -6.40 3.41 21.33
C ARG A 56 -5.24 4.28 21.82
N GLU A 57 -4.28 3.69 22.53
CA GLU A 57 -3.10 4.36 23.07
C GLU A 57 -2.22 4.92 21.93
N ALA A 58 -2.03 4.15 20.85
CA ALA A 58 -1.29 4.62 19.68
C ALA A 58 -1.97 5.77 18.96
N ILE A 59 -3.31 5.77 18.89
CA ILE A 59 -4.09 6.88 18.33
C ILE A 59 -3.91 8.13 19.21
N LEU A 60 -4.11 8.01 20.52
CA LEU A 60 -4.03 9.14 21.44
C LEU A 60 -2.60 9.72 21.51
N ALA A 61 -1.57 8.89 21.49
CA ALA A 61 -0.17 9.35 21.48
C ALA A 61 0.21 10.12 20.20
N GLY A 62 -0.47 9.82 19.07
CA GLY A 62 -0.20 10.47 17.79
C GLY A 62 -0.99 11.75 17.53
N ILE A 63 -2.16 11.93 18.14
CA ILE A 63 -3.13 13.00 17.82
C ILE A 63 -2.54 14.42 17.94
N GLY A 64 -1.55 14.64 18.83
CA GLY A 64 -0.92 15.94 19.03
C GLY A 64 -0.23 16.52 17.80
N HIS A 65 0.15 15.69 16.82
CA HIS A 65 0.87 16.08 15.60
C HIS A 65 -0.06 16.33 14.40
N TRP A 66 -1.18 17.03 14.59
CA TRP A 66 -2.21 17.22 13.55
C TRP A 66 -1.66 17.75 12.21
N ARG A 67 -0.67 18.67 12.23
CA ARG A 67 -0.03 19.21 11.01
C ARG A 67 0.66 18.11 10.20
N LEU A 68 1.38 17.20 10.87
CA LEU A 68 2.03 16.05 10.25
C LEU A 68 0.98 15.11 9.62
N HIS A 69 -0.09 14.80 10.36
CA HIS A 69 -1.14 13.92 9.86
C HIS A 69 -1.85 14.53 8.65
N LEU A 70 -2.10 15.83 8.67
CA LEU A 70 -2.71 16.54 7.53
C LEU A 70 -1.83 16.43 6.28
N VAL A 71 -0.51 16.62 6.40
CA VAL A 71 0.42 16.49 5.27
C VAL A 71 0.45 15.06 4.74
N VAL A 72 0.45 14.04 5.61
CA VAL A 72 0.41 12.63 5.19
C VAL A 72 -0.91 12.30 4.49
N VAL A 73 -2.05 12.72 5.03
CA VAL A 73 -3.37 12.52 4.42
C VAL A 73 -3.48 13.24 3.08
N ALA A 74 -3.03 14.49 3.02
CA ALA A 74 -3.01 15.28 1.79
C ALA A 74 -2.10 14.65 0.73
N SER A 75 -0.92 14.14 1.14
CA SER A 75 -0.03 13.43 0.22
C SER A 75 -0.70 12.16 -0.32
N THR A 76 -1.37 11.39 0.54
CA THR A 76 -1.97 10.11 0.18
C THR A 76 -3.22 10.25 -0.68
N PHE A 77 -4.13 11.18 -0.33
CA PHE A 77 -5.47 11.28 -0.93
C PHE A 77 -5.69 12.52 -1.81
N VAL A 78 -4.72 13.43 -1.89
CA VAL A 78 -4.78 14.59 -2.80
C VAL A 78 -3.60 14.59 -3.76
N LEU A 79 -2.36 14.58 -3.27
CA LEU A 79 -1.17 14.67 -4.12
C LEU A 79 -1.08 13.49 -5.11
N PHE A 80 -1.20 12.26 -4.63
CA PHE A 80 -1.16 11.07 -5.50
C PHE A 80 -2.27 11.09 -6.58
N PRO A 81 -3.56 11.27 -6.24
CA PRO A 81 -4.63 11.39 -7.24
C PRO A 81 -4.38 12.50 -8.25
N LEU A 82 -3.93 13.68 -7.79
CA LEU A 82 -3.62 14.80 -8.68
C LEU A 82 -2.46 14.48 -9.62
N LEU A 83 -1.40 13.82 -9.16
CA LEU A 83 -0.29 13.40 -10.01
C LEU A 83 -0.73 12.35 -11.04
N GLY A 84 -1.51 11.34 -10.63
CA GLY A 84 -2.04 10.33 -11.53
C GLY A 84 -2.93 10.93 -12.62
N TRP A 85 -3.76 11.91 -12.27
CA TRP A 85 -4.63 12.60 -13.20
C TRP A 85 -3.89 13.61 -14.09
N ALA A 86 -3.04 14.47 -13.50
CA ALA A 86 -2.33 15.52 -14.24
C ALA A 86 -1.28 14.95 -15.22
N LEU A 87 -0.69 13.81 -14.89
CA LEU A 87 0.28 13.12 -15.74
C LEU A 87 -0.40 12.27 -16.85
N ARG A 88 -1.74 12.23 -16.91
CA ARG A 88 -2.49 11.45 -17.89
C ARG A 88 -1.96 11.59 -19.33
N PRO A 89 -1.71 12.80 -19.86
CA PRO A 89 -1.26 12.96 -21.25
C PRO A 89 0.07 12.26 -21.56
N VAL A 90 0.92 12.08 -20.52
CA VAL A 90 2.23 11.44 -20.64
C VAL A 90 2.13 9.93 -20.33
N LEU A 91 1.29 9.55 -19.38
CA LEU A 91 1.21 8.18 -18.89
C LEU A 91 0.36 7.29 -19.80
N GLU A 92 -0.78 7.78 -20.30
CA GLU A 92 -1.72 6.99 -21.08
C GLU A 92 -1.11 6.46 -22.40
N PRO A 93 -0.24 7.17 -23.13
CA PRO A 93 0.45 6.63 -24.30
C PRO A 93 1.49 5.53 -24.01
N LEU A 94 2.00 5.46 -22.77
CA LEU A 94 3.05 4.52 -22.37
C LEU A 94 2.52 3.17 -21.90
N VAL A 95 1.22 3.09 -21.58
CA VAL A 95 0.58 1.90 -21.00
C VAL A 95 -0.77 1.63 -21.68
N THR A 96 -1.34 0.45 -21.46
CA THR A 96 -2.73 0.19 -21.92
C THR A 96 -3.73 0.95 -21.04
N ARG A 97 -4.96 1.11 -21.56
CA ARG A 97 -6.05 1.80 -20.84
C ARG A 97 -6.35 1.17 -19.47
N ASP A 98 -6.33 -0.16 -19.38
CA ASP A 98 -6.59 -0.88 -18.13
C ASP A 98 -5.46 -0.69 -17.12
N LEU A 99 -4.21 -0.69 -17.59
CA LEU A 99 -3.06 -0.37 -16.74
C LEU A 99 -3.08 1.08 -16.26
N TYR A 100 -3.51 2.03 -17.11
CA TYR A 100 -3.69 3.41 -16.68
C TYR A 100 -4.80 3.54 -15.62
N THR A 101 -5.91 2.82 -15.79
CA THR A 101 -6.96 2.72 -14.78
C THR A 101 -6.39 2.15 -13.45
N GLY A 102 -5.53 1.15 -13.54
CA GLY A 102 -4.79 0.62 -12.37
C GLY A 102 -3.83 1.62 -11.72
N ILE A 103 -3.20 2.53 -12.50
CA ILE A 103 -2.38 3.63 -11.97
C ILE A 103 -3.26 4.64 -11.21
N LEU A 104 -4.41 5.02 -11.75
CA LEU A 104 -5.37 5.90 -11.06
C LEU A 104 -5.87 5.24 -9.77
N TYR A 105 -6.18 3.94 -9.84
CA TYR A 105 -6.55 3.16 -8.67
C TYR A 105 -5.45 3.15 -7.61
N LEU A 106 -4.20 2.84 -7.99
CA LEU A 106 -3.03 2.93 -7.13
C LEU A 106 -2.96 4.29 -6.43
N CYS A 107 -3.18 5.39 -7.17
CA CYS A 107 -3.13 6.75 -6.62
C CYS A 107 -4.24 7.02 -5.60
N ALA A 108 -5.40 6.36 -5.68
CA ALA A 108 -6.53 6.52 -4.77
C ALA A 108 -6.41 5.68 -3.48
N LEU A 109 -5.43 4.78 -3.38
CA LEU A 109 -5.28 3.85 -2.24
C LEU A 109 -4.71 4.51 -0.98
N PRO A 110 -5.00 3.95 0.22
CA PRO A 110 -4.37 4.35 1.48
C PRO A 110 -2.89 3.98 1.56
N ALA A 111 -2.20 4.58 2.53
CA ALA A 111 -0.82 4.25 2.84
C ALA A 111 -0.67 2.85 3.49
N THR A 112 0.55 2.29 3.39
CA THR A 112 0.89 1.04 4.11
C THR A 112 1.07 1.32 5.60
N VAL A 113 0.68 0.37 6.47
CA VAL A 113 0.93 0.47 7.92
C VAL A 113 2.29 -0.14 8.29
N GLN A 114 2.44 -1.45 8.09
CA GLN A 114 3.60 -2.19 8.59
C GLN A 114 4.92 -1.71 8.02
N SER A 115 5.03 -1.58 6.71
CA SER A 115 6.29 -1.15 6.07
C SER A 115 6.60 0.33 6.32
N ALA A 116 5.59 1.19 6.49
CA ALA A 116 5.83 2.59 6.84
C ALA A 116 6.45 2.69 8.23
N ILE A 117 5.85 2.06 9.24
CA ILE A 117 6.36 2.05 10.61
C ILE A 117 7.76 1.42 10.67
N ALA A 118 8.00 0.31 9.96
CA ALA A 118 9.31 -0.33 9.91
C ALA A 118 10.41 0.59 9.37
N PHE A 119 10.14 1.32 8.26
CA PHE A 119 11.12 2.24 7.70
C PHE A 119 11.30 3.50 8.53
N VAL A 120 10.23 4.03 9.15
CA VAL A 120 10.33 5.15 10.10
C VAL A 120 11.19 4.74 11.31
N SER A 121 10.98 3.55 11.85
CA SER A 121 11.80 3.01 12.95
C SER A 121 13.26 2.84 12.53
N MET A 122 13.52 2.23 11.36
CA MET A 122 14.88 2.05 10.83
C MET A 122 15.59 3.39 10.61
N ALA A 123 14.87 4.40 10.13
CA ALA A 123 15.39 5.73 9.84
C ALA A 123 15.46 6.65 11.08
N ARG A 124 15.06 6.17 12.26
CA ARG A 124 14.97 6.93 13.52
C ARG A 124 14.01 8.12 13.44
N GLY A 125 12.83 7.92 12.81
CA GLY A 125 11.75 8.90 12.73
C GLY A 125 10.79 8.82 13.93
N ASN A 126 9.73 9.63 13.87
CA ASN A 126 8.67 9.70 14.90
C ASN A 126 7.71 8.50 14.77
N ILE A 127 8.01 7.39 15.50
CA ILE A 127 7.25 6.14 15.42
C ILE A 127 5.79 6.32 15.91
N PRO A 128 5.48 7.00 17.04
CA PRO A 128 4.10 7.25 17.45
C PRO A 128 3.27 7.96 16.37
N ALA A 129 3.83 9.01 15.76
CA ALA A 129 3.16 9.71 14.67
C ALA A 129 2.98 8.83 13.42
N ALA A 130 3.95 7.95 13.11
CA ALA A 130 3.83 6.99 12.00
C ALA A 130 2.70 6.00 12.22
N VAL A 131 2.57 5.44 13.42
CA VAL A 131 1.49 4.50 13.78
C VAL A 131 0.13 5.17 13.64
N CYS A 132 -0.01 6.39 14.15
CA CYS A 132 -1.24 7.16 14.07
C CYS A 132 -1.59 7.50 12.59
N SER A 133 -0.65 8.08 11.84
CA SER A 133 -0.86 8.47 10.43
C SER A 133 -1.23 7.28 9.54
N ALA A 134 -0.51 6.17 9.67
CA ALA A 134 -0.74 4.99 8.85
C ALA A 134 -2.09 4.32 9.16
N SER A 135 -2.46 4.26 10.45
CA SER A 135 -3.75 3.75 10.88
C SER A 135 -4.90 4.65 10.42
N ALA A 136 -4.75 5.97 10.59
CA ALA A 136 -5.73 6.95 10.10
C ALA A 136 -5.89 6.87 8.58
N SER A 137 -4.78 6.70 7.83
CA SER A 137 -4.82 6.53 6.39
C SER A 137 -5.60 5.28 5.98
N THR A 138 -5.46 4.17 6.70
CA THR A 138 -6.23 2.94 6.42
C THR A 138 -7.72 3.14 6.67
N LEU A 139 -8.09 3.78 7.78
CA LEU A 139 -9.48 4.10 8.11
C LEU A 139 -10.12 5.03 7.08
N LEU A 140 -9.45 6.15 6.78
CA LEU A 140 -9.91 7.12 5.79
C LEU A 140 -9.97 6.49 4.40
N GLY A 141 -9.05 5.56 4.07
CA GLY A 141 -9.01 4.86 2.81
C GLY A 141 -10.25 4.04 2.52
N VAL A 142 -10.91 3.48 3.54
CA VAL A 142 -12.18 2.74 3.35
C VAL A 142 -13.26 3.65 2.76
N ALA A 143 -13.29 4.93 3.14
CA ALA A 143 -14.25 5.91 2.61
C ALA A 143 -13.71 6.66 1.38
N PHE A 144 -12.47 7.13 1.44
CA PHE A 144 -11.91 8.02 0.40
C PHE A 144 -11.53 7.25 -0.87
N THR A 145 -11.07 6.00 -0.78
CA THR A 145 -10.68 5.24 -1.98
C THR A 145 -11.86 5.05 -2.93
N PRO A 146 -13.05 4.58 -2.50
CA PRO A 146 -14.20 4.46 -3.40
C PRO A 146 -14.64 5.79 -4.00
N LEU A 147 -14.63 6.87 -3.20
CA LEU A 147 -14.99 8.21 -3.67
C LEU A 147 -14.02 8.71 -4.74
N LEU A 148 -12.71 8.56 -4.51
CA LEU A 148 -11.67 8.95 -5.46
C LEU A 148 -11.71 8.10 -6.73
N VAL A 149 -11.93 6.78 -6.59
CA VAL A 149 -12.11 5.88 -7.74
C VAL A 149 -13.32 6.33 -8.57
N GLY A 150 -14.46 6.61 -7.93
CA GLY A 150 -15.63 7.17 -8.60
C GLY A 150 -15.33 8.48 -9.31
N LEU A 151 -14.64 9.41 -8.65
CA LEU A 151 -14.30 10.72 -9.21
C LEU A 151 -13.30 10.62 -10.39
N LEU A 152 -12.25 9.82 -10.25
CA LEU A 152 -11.18 9.73 -11.23
C LEU A 152 -11.55 8.89 -12.45
N MET A 153 -12.46 7.92 -12.28
CA MET A 153 -12.82 6.93 -13.30
C MET A 153 -14.25 7.08 -13.83
N SER A 154 -15.02 8.07 -13.37
CA SER A 154 -16.44 8.29 -13.73
C SER A 154 -16.71 8.43 -15.22
N GLN A 155 -15.71 8.71 -16.04
CA GLN A 155 -15.82 8.74 -17.50
C GLN A 155 -15.73 7.35 -18.18
N ASN A 156 -15.42 6.30 -17.42
CA ASN A 156 -15.32 4.92 -17.91
C ASN A 156 -16.50 4.12 -17.35
N ALA A 157 -17.56 4.00 -18.07
CA ALA A 157 -18.91 3.48 -17.77
C ALA A 157 -19.00 2.03 -17.20
N ALA A 158 -17.96 1.47 -16.60
CA ALA A 158 -17.98 0.14 -16.00
C ALA A 158 -18.28 0.14 -14.47
N MET A 159 -18.43 1.32 -13.87
CA MET A 159 -18.82 1.43 -12.47
C MET A 159 -20.33 1.64 -12.35
N GLY A 160 -21.01 0.68 -11.71
CA GLY A 160 -22.38 0.85 -11.26
C GLY A 160 -22.53 2.04 -10.28
N ASP A 161 -23.70 2.19 -9.67
CA ASP A 161 -23.98 3.28 -8.71
C ASP A 161 -22.86 3.41 -7.67
N PRO A 162 -22.13 4.54 -7.61
CA PRO A 162 -21.03 4.76 -6.66
C PRO A 162 -21.49 4.63 -5.20
N LEU A 163 -22.71 5.04 -4.89
CA LEU A 163 -23.27 4.97 -3.54
C LEU A 163 -23.52 3.52 -3.11
N ALA A 164 -24.03 2.69 -4.01
CA ALA A 164 -24.20 1.26 -3.77
C ALA A 164 -22.85 0.54 -3.62
N ALA A 165 -21.82 0.96 -4.39
CA ALA A 165 -20.46 0.45 -4.25
C ALA A 165 -19.86 0.82 -2.88
N MET A 166 -20.04 2.07 -2.43
CA MET A 166 -19.62 2.51 -1.09
C MET A 166 -20.29 1.70 0.03
N GLY A 167 -21.59 1.42 -0.10
CA GLY A 167 -22.33 0.58 0.86
C GLY A 167 -21.75 -0.84 0.93
N ARG A 168 -21.48 -1.48 -0.21
CA ARG A 168 -20.86 -2.81 -0.26
C ARG A 168 -19.48 -2.83 0.40
N ILE A 169 -18.63 -1.84 0.09
CA ILE A 169 -17.30 -1.71 0.69
C ILE A 169 -17.41 -1.46 2.18
N GLY A 170 -18.32 -0.59 2.62
CA GLY A 170 -18.58 -0.34 4.03
C GLY A 170 -18.94 -1.63 4.78
N LEU A 171 -19.84 -2.42 4.23
CA LEU A 171 -20.23 -3.69 4.84
C LEU A 171 -19.12 -4.75 4.79
N GLN A 172 -18.40 -4.87 3.69
CA GLN A 172 -17.41 -5.93 3.50
C GLN A 172 -16.06 -5.63 4.18
N LEU A 173 -15.68 -4.37 4.31
CA LEU A 173 -14.39 -3.97 4.85
C LEU A 173 -14.50 -3.22 6.18
N LEU A 174 -15.38 -2.20 6.27
CA LEU A 174 -15.49 -1.37 7.47
C LEU A 174 -16.19 -2.10 8.62
N LEU A 175 -17.22 -2.89 8.34
CA LEU A 175 -17.93 -3.65 9.37
C LEU A 175 -17.02 -4.69 10.06
N PRO A 176 -16.29 -5.58 9.35
CA PRO A 176 -15.31 -6.46 10.00
C PRO A 176 -14.23 -5.71 10.74
N PHE A 177 -13.74 -4.59 10.19
CA PHE A 177 -12.76 -3.72 10.86
C PHE A 177 -13.32 -3.18 12.19
N ALA A 178 -14.54 -2.63 12.20
CA ALA A 178 -15.19 -2.10 13.40
C ALA A 178 -15.40 -3.19 14.46
N ILE A 179 -15.88 -4.36 14.04
CA ILE A 179 -16.05 -5.53 14.93
C ILE A 179 -14.69 -5.93 15.51
N GLY A 180 -13.63 -6.02 14.70
CA GLY A 180 -12.28 -6.34 15.16
C GLY A 180 -11.75 -5.34 16.18
N HIS A 181 -11.96 -4.04 15.94
CA HIS A 181 -11.57 -3.00 16.89
C HIS A 181 -12.33 -3.07 18.23
N LEU A 182 -13.63 -3.34 18.19
CA LEU A 182 -14.46 -3.52 19.39
C LEU A 182 -14.06 -4.77 20.18
N LEU A 183 -13.77 -5.88 19.49
CA LEU A 183 -13.39 -7.15 20.12
C LEU A 183 -11.92 -7.21 20.56
N ARG A 184 -11.12 -6.20 20.25
CA ARG A 184 -9.70 -6.13 20.60
C ARG A 184 -9.37 -6.51 22.06
N PRO A 185 -10.12 -6.04 23.09
CA PRO A 185 -9.82 -6.39 24.48
C PRO A 185 -9.83 -7.90 24.74
N TRP A 186 -10.71 -8.63 24.06
CA TRP A 186 -10.86 -10.09 24.25
C TRP A 186 -9.90 -10.93 23.41
N ILE A 187 -9.44 -10.40 22.25
CA ILE A 187 -8.57 -11.14 21.33
C ILE A 187 -7.12 -10.68 21.38
N SER A 188 -6.76 -9.78 22.31
CA SER A 188 -5.41 -9.26 22.45
C SER A 188 -4.34 -10.34 22.64
N GLY A 189 -4.65 -11.43 23.36
CA GLY A 189 -3.77 -12.58 23.53
C GLY A 189 -3.43 -13.29 22.21
N PHE A 190 -4.41 -13.46 21.32
CA PHE A 190 -4.18 -14.02 19.98
C PHE A 190 -3.33 -13.06 19.11
N LEU A 191 -3.58 -11.76 19.21
CA LEU A 191 -2.81 -10.75 18.45
C LEU A 191 -1.32 -10.70 18.84
N GLN A 192 -0.96 -11.16 20.04
CA GLN A 192 0.43 -11.28 20.46
C GLN A 192 1.17 -12.42 19.75
N GLN A 193 0.45 -13.40 19.20
CA GLN A 193 1.01 -14.48 18.37
C GLN A 193 1.36 -13.97 16.98
N ARG A 194 2.41 -13.16 16.89
CA ARG A 194 2.82 -12.45 15.66
C ARG A 194 2.95 -13.36 14.44
N ALA A 195 3.46 -14.57 14.60
CA ALA A 195 3.65 -15.52 13.50
C ALA A 195 2.32 -15.96 12.88
N SER A 196 1.35 -16.37 13.71
CA SER A 196 0.02 -16.80 13.23
C SER A 196 -0.75 -15.68 12.55
N VAL A 197 -0.71 -14.47 13.13
CA VAL A 197 -1.38 -13.30 12.56
C VAL A 197 -0.73 -12.89 11.22
N MET A 198 0.60 -12.98 11.11
CA MET A 198 1.31 -12.68 9.87
C MET A 198 0.99 -13.70 8.77
N VAL A 199 0.87 -14.99 9.11
CA VAL A 199 0.50 -16.04 8.15
C VAL A 199 -0.92 -15.80 7.62
N VAL A 200 -1.89 -15.43 8.49
CA VAL A 200 -3.26 -15.11 8.06
C VAL A 200 -3.26 -13.87 7.15
N ASP A 201 -2.56 -12.80 7.52
CA ASP A 201 -2.47 -11.58 6.70
C ASP A 201 -1.88 -11.88 5.31
N GLN A 202 -0.72 -12.52 5.28
CA GLN A 202 -0.02 -12.81 4.02
C GLN A 202 -0.78 -13.86 3.19
N GLY A 203 -1.28 -14.91 3.81
CA GLY A 203 -2.07 -15.95 3.15
C GLY A 203 -3.35 -15.40 2.52
N SER A 204 -4.06 -14.52 3.22
CA SER A 204 -5.25 -13.85 2.67
C SER A 204 -4.91 -13.04 1.43
N ILE A 205 -3.81 -12.29 1.43
CA ILE A 205 -3.38 -11.50 0.27
C ILE A 205 -3.02 -12.40 -0.91
N LEU A 206 -2.25 -13.48 -0.66
CA LEU A 206 -1.87 -14.43 -1.71
C LEU A 206 -3.10 -15.11 -2.34
N LEU A 207 -4.10 -15.47 -1.52
CA LEU A 207 -5.36 -16.05 -1.99
C LEU A 207 -6.12 -15.07 -2.89
N VAL A 208 -6.22 -13.81 -2.47
CA VAL A 208 -6.89 -12.74 -3.24
C VAL A 208 -6.15 -12.47 -4.55
N VAL A 209 -4.81 -12.44 -4.53
CA VAL A 209 -3.98 -12.27 -5.74
C VAL A 209 -4.18 -13.44 -6.69
N TYR A 210 -4.15 -14.68 -6.18
CA TYR A 210 -4.37 -15.87 -7.01
C TYR A 210 -5.75 -15.85 -7.69
N ALA A 211 -6.81 -15.52 -6.95
CA ALA A 211 -8.15 -15.41 -7.51
C ALA A 211 -8.24 -14.34 -8.61
N ALA A 212 -7.78 -13.11 -8.32
CA ALA A 212 -7.82 -11.99 -9.26
C ALA A 212 -7.03 -12.27 -10.55
N PHE A 213 -5.81 -12.83 -10.43
CA PHE A 213 -5.00 -13.16 -11.59
C PHE A 213 -5.53 -14.37 -12.36
N SER A 214 -6.12 -15.37 -11.69
CA SER A 214 -6.77 -16.50 -12.39
C SER A 214 -7.87 -16.02 -13.34
N HIS A 215 -8.76 -15.13 -12.86
CA HIS A 215 -9.80 -14.55 -13.72
C HIS A 215 -9.19 -13.74 -14.87
N ALA A 216 -8.26 -12.84 -14.59
CA ALA A 216 -7.65 -11.99 -15.60
C ALA A 216 -6.89 -12.80 -16.67
N VAL A 217 -6.21 -13.88 -16.28
CA VAL A 217 -5.47 -14.77 -17.21
C VAL A 217 -6.42 -15.54 -18.13
N ILE A 218 -7.54 -16.06 -17.57
CA ILE A 218 -8.58 -16.72 -18.38
C ILE A 218 -9.14 -15.73 -19.43
N ASP A 219 -9.31 -14.46 -19.06
CA ASP A 219 -9.79 -13.39 -19.95
C ASP A 219 -8.69 -12.80 -20.86
N GLY A 220 -7.50 -13.39 -20.88
CA GLY A 220 -6.43 -13.06 -21.81
C GLY A 220 -5.53 -11.89 -21.40
N LEU A 221 -5.32 -11.66 -20.12
CA LEU A 221 -4.46 -10.58 -19.59
C LEU A 221 -3.10 -10.48 -20.31
N TRP A 222 -2.38 -11.60 -20.42
CA TRP A 222 -1.04 -11.61 -21.01
C TRP A 222 -1.01 -11.38 -22.52
N SER A 223 -2.13 -11.62 -23.23
CA SER A 223 -2.26 -11.27 -24.66
C SER A 223 -2.59 -9.79 -24.87
N GLN A 224 -3.20 -9.15 -23.86
CA GLN A 224 -3.62 -7.74 -23.92
C GLN A 224 -2.54 -6.78 -23.38
N VAL A 225 -1.56 -7.27 -22.61
CA VAL A 225 -0.49 -6.44 -22.01
C VAL A 225 0.85 -6.74 -22.71
N PRO A 226 1.23 -5.97 -23.73
CA PRO A 226 2.49 -6.17 -24.42
C PRO A 226 3.70 -5.86 -23.50
N PRO A 227 4.87 -6.48 -23.72
CA PRO A 227 6.08 -6.24 -22.91
C PRO A 227 6.49 -4.76 -22.85
N MET A 228 6.24 -3.99 -23.91
CA MET A 228 6.51 -2.54 -23.94
C MET A 228 5.63 -1.79 -22.95
N ALA A 229 4.37 -2.17 -22.78
CA ALA A 229 3.47 -1.56 -21.79
C ALA A 229 3.90 -1.89 -20.35
N LEU A 230 4.47 -3.07 -20.09
CA LEU A 230 5.08 -3.40 -18.79
C LEU A 230 6.32 -2.54 -18.51
N ALA A 231 7.18 -2.33 -19.51
CA ALA A 231 8.32 -1.44 -19.38
C ALA A 231 7.88 0.02 -19.13
N GLY A 232 6.87 0.48 -19.86
CA GLY A 232 6.22 1.76 -19.65
C GLY A 232 5.65 1.89 -18.23
N LEU A 233 4.97 0.86 -17.74
CA LEU A 233 4.41 0.82 -16.39
C LEU A 233 5.50 0.91 -15.30
N LEU A 234 6.62 0.22 -15.47
CA LEU A 234 7.76 0.34 -14.55
C LEU A 234 8.32 1.77 -14.53
N ALA A 235 8.48 2.38 -15.69
CA ALA A 235 8.93 3.78 -15.80
C ALA A 235 7.95 4.74 -15.11
N VAL A 236 6.66 4.57 -15.34
CA VAL A 236 5.59 5.36 -14.70
C VAL A 236 5.64 5.22 -13.18
N CYS A 237 5.73 4.00 -12.67
CA CYS A 237 5.83 3.74 -11.24
C CYS A 237 7.09 4.39 -10.62
N ALA A 238 8.23 4.33 -11.33
CA ALA A 238 9.47 4.95 -10.89
C ALA A 238 9.36 6.49 -10.81
N VAL A 239 8.81 7.10 -11.85
CA VAL A 239 8.59 8.56 -11.91
C VAL A 239 7.61 9.00 -10.81
N LEU A 240 6.48 8.31 -10.67
CA LEU A 240 5.50 8.63 -9.64
C LEU A 240 6.10 8.53 -8.23
N LEU A 241 6.85 7.47 -7.95
CA LEU A 241 7.51 7.29 -6.65
C LEU A 241 8.57 8.39 -6.41
N ALA A 242 9.39 8.72 -7.40
CA ALA A 242 10.39 9.78 -7.31
C ALA A 242 9.76 11.14 -7.05
N LEU A 243 8.69 11.49 -7.78
CA LEU A 243 7.96 12.74 -7.59
C LEU A 243 7.38 12.84 -6.18
N VAL A 244 6.69 11.80 -5.70
CA VAL A 244 6.08 11.85 -4.37
C VAL A 244 7.12 11.90 -3.26
N LEU A 245 8.21 11.11 -3.35
CA LEU A 245 9.31 11.18 -2.39
C LEU A 245 9.95 12.59 -2.35
N THR A 246 10.14 13.19 -3.51
CA THR A 246 10.72 14.55 -3.62
C THR A 246 9.76 15.59 -3.05
N LEU A 247 8.49 15.56 -3.43
CA LEU A 247 7.48 16.52 -3.01
C LEU A 247 7.18 16.42 -1.51
N THR A 248 7.09 15.21 -0.95
CA THR A 248 6.88 15.01 0.50
C THR A 248 8.09 15.49 1.30
N THR A 249 9.31 15.21 0.83
CA THR A 249 10.54 15.70 1.48
C THR A 249 10.61 17.23 1.41
N TRP A 250 10.35 17.82 0.24
CA TRP A 250 10.36 19.27 0.04
C TRP A 250 9.30 19.96 0.90
N SER A 251 8.06 19.44 0.92
CA SER A 251 6.97 19.99 1.73
C SER A 251 7.30 19.95 3.23
N ALA A 252 7.81 18.81 3.72
CA ALA A 252 8.19 18.67 5.12
C ALA A 252 9.24 19.70 5.54
N ARG A 253 10.26 19.91 4.72
CA ARG A 253 11.32 20.90 4.97
C ARG A 253 10.82 22.34 4.90
N ARG A 254 9.98 22.66 3.91
CA ARG A 254 9.37 24.00 3.77
C ARG A 254 8.45 24.38 4.90
N MET A 255 7.76 23.39 5.47
CA MET A 255 6.85 23.58 6.61
C MET A 255 7.56 23.59 7.96
N GLY A 256 8.91 23.42 8.00
CA GLY A 256 9.71 23.50 9.22
C GLY A 256 9.54 22.32 10.17
N PHE A 257 9.20 21.12 9.65
CA PHE A 257 9.13 19.92 10.48
C PHE A 257 10.52 19.48 10.97
N SER A 258 10.56 18.86 12.15
CA SER A 258 11.76 18.21 12.67
C SER A 258 12.23 17.11 11.71
N LYS A 259 13.45 16.63 11.88
CA LYS A 259 13.99 15.57 11.01
C LYS A 259 13.25 14.26 11.20
N GLU A 260 12.84 13.95 12.41
CA GLU A 260 12.04 12.79 12.79
C GLU A 260 10.66 12.83 12.13
N ASP A 261 10.04 14.02 12.10
CA ASP A 261 8.75 14.23 11.46
C ASP A 261 8.86 14.23 9.93
N GLU A 262 9.93 14.82 9.34
CA GLU A 262 10.24 14.71 7.91
C GLU A 262 10.29 13.24 7.48
N ILE A 263 11.04 12.41 8.22
CA ILE A 263 11.16 10.97 7.97
C ILE A 263 9.78 10.30 7.99
N THR A 264 8.97 10.65 8.96
CA THR A 264 7.61 10.10 9.11
C THR A 264 6.70 10.52 7.96
N ILE A 265 6.71 11.79 7.57
CA ILE A 265 5.94 12.31 6.42
C ILE A 265 6.36 11.59 5.14
N VAL A 266 7.66 11.46 4.90
CA VAL A 266 8.20 10.82 3.70
C VAL A 266 7.76 9.37 3.62
N PHE A 267 7.92 8.57 4.68
CA PHE A 267 7.60 7.14 4.62
C PHE A 267 6.11 6.82 4.77
N CYS A 268 5.32 7.64 5.44
CA CYS A 268 3.87 7.44 5.52
C CYS A 268 3.15 8.04 4.31
N GLY A 269 3.62 9.18 3.78
CA GLY A 269 2.96 9.90 2.68
C GLY A 269 3.30 9.40 1.28
N SER A 270 4.38 8.61 1.10
CA SER A 270 4.84 8.17 -0.23
C SER A 270 4.46 6.73 -0.59
N LYS A 271 3.80 6.01 0.30
CA LYS A 271 3.55 4.58 0.11
C LYS A 271 2.09 4.28 -0.16
N LYS A 272 1.86 3.19 -0.90
CA LYS A 272 0.53 2.65 -1.20
C LYS A 272 0.41 1.21 -0.73
N SER A 273 -0.74 0.89 -0.14
CA SER A 273 -0.99 -0.39 0.52
C SER A 273 -1.45 -1.45 -0.46
N LEU A 274 -0.61 -2.46 -0.69
CA LEU A 274 -1.01 -3.68 -1.40
C LEU A 274 -2.06 -4.46 -0.58
N VAL A 275 -1.86 -4.53 0.73
CA VAL A 275 -2.71 -5.29 1.67
C VAL A 275 -4.15 -4.81 1.68
N SER A 276 -4.37 -3.50 1.60
CA SER A 276 -5.72 -2.92 1.49
C SER A 276 -6.18 -2.85 0.03
N GLY A 277 -5.26 -2.57 -0.90
CA GLY A 277 -5.60 -2.32 -2.29
C GLY A 277 -6.10 -3.56 -3.02
N VAL A 278 -5.47 -4.73 -2.86
CA VAL A 278 -5.92 -5.94 -3.57
C VAL A 278 -7.35 -6.36 -3.16
N PRO A 279 -7.70 -6.42 -1.86
CA PRO A 279 -9.07 -6.68 -1.46
C PRO A 279 -10.07 -5.63 -1.94
N MET A 280 -9.70 -4.34 -1.87
CA MET A 280 -10.59 -3.27 -2.36
C MET A 280 -10.82 -3.35 -3.87
N ALA A 281 -9.81 -3.76 -4.66
CA ALA A 281 -9.96 -3.94 -6.10
C ALA A 281 -11.03 -4.98 -6.42
N ASN A 282 -11.04 -6.11 -5.72
CA ASN A 282 -12.03 -7.18 -5.93
C ASN A 282 -13.46 -6.76 -5.58
N VAL A 283 -13.62 -5.77 -4.70
CA VAL A 283 -14.95 -5.23 -4.35
C VAL A 283 -15.40 -4.16 -5.33
N LEU A 284 -14.43 -3.36 -5.84
CA LEU A 284 -14.71 -2.18 -6.69
C LEU A 284 -14.85 -2.54 -8.16
N PHE A 285 -14.12 -3.53 -8.64
CA PHE A 285 -14.02 -3.86 -10.06
C PHE A 285 -14.53 -5.26 -10.35
N ALA A 286 -14.96 -5.49 -11.56
CA ALA A 286 -15.33 -6.82 -12.02
C ALA A 286 -14.11 -7.75 -12.02
N ALA A 287 -14.33 -9.04 -11.76
CA ALA A 287 -13.26 -10.02 -11.58
C ALA A 287 -12.30 -10.11 -12.79
N ASN A 288 -12.82 -9.94 -14.00
CA ASN A 288 -12.06 -10.02 -15.24
C ASN A 288 -11.05 -8.88 -15.43
N VAL A 289 -11.28 -7.70 -14.85
CA VAL A 289 -10.36 -6.54 -14.97
C VAL A 289 -9.53 -6.32 -13.71
N ALA A 290 -9.92 -6.92 -12.58
CA ALA A 290 -9.26 -6.71 -11.28
C ALA A 290 -7.76 -7.04 -11.32
N GLY A 291 -7.35 -8.10 -12.03
CA GLY A 291 -5.95 -8.48 -12.18
C GLY A 291 -5.11 -7.42 -12.88
N ALA A 292 -5.60 -6.88 -14.00
CA ALA A 292 -4.94 -5.80 -14.74
C ALA A 292 -4.82 -4.51 -13.89
N ILE A 293 -5.87 -4.19 -13.12
CA ILE A 293 -5.92 -3.02 -12.25
C ILE A 293 -4.95 -3.16 -11.06
N VAL A 294 -4.77 -4.36 -10.53
CA VAL A 294 -3.87 -4.64 -9.39
C VAL A 294 -2.40 -4.67 -9.81
N LEU A 295 -2.09 -4.98 -11.07
CA LEU A 295 -0.72 -5.12 -11.56
C LEU A 295 0.15 -3.87 -11.31
N PRO A 296 -0.29 -2.62 -11.61
CA PRO A 296 0.46 -1.40 -11.27
C PRO A 296 0.74 -1.27 -9.78
N LEU A 297 -0.23 -1.61 -8.93
CA LEU A 297 -0.07 -1.59 -7.48
C LEU A 297 1.01 -2.57 -7.01
N MET A 298 1.04 -3.79 -7.57
CA MET A 298 2.04 -4.80 -7.21
C MET A 298 3.46 -4.33 -7.57
N LEU A 299 3.64 -3.82 -8.79
CA LEU A 299 4.94 -3.30 -9.23
C LEU A 299 5.38 -2.09 -8.42
N PHE A 300 4.51 -1.12 -8.22
CA PHE A 300 4.79 0.05 -7.39
C PHE A 300 5.14 -0.34 -5.95
N HIS A 301 4.42 -1.31 -5.38
CA HIS A 301 4.66 -1.80 -4.02
C HIS A 301 6.08 -2.37 -3.86
N GLN A 302 6.56 -3.15 -4.82
CA GLN A 302 7.91 -3.69 -4.80
C GLN A 302 8.97 -2.58 -4.93
N MET A 303 8.76 -1.67 -5.88
CA MET A 303 9.68 -0.54 -6.09
C MET A 303 9.76 0.35 -4.85
N GLN A 304 8.62 0.68 -4.21
CA GLN A 304 8.61 1.49 -3.00
C GLN A 304 9.33 0.80 -1.82
N LEU A 305 9.23 -0.53 -1.67
CA LEU A 305 9.94 -1.26 -0.62
C LEU A 305 11.46 -1.19 -0.83
N MET A 306 11.94 -1.41 -2.06
CA MET A 306 13.35 -1.37 -2.39
C MET A 306 13.94 0.05 -2.22
N VAL A 307 13.30 1.05 -2.81
CA VAL A 307 13.77 2.45 -2.76
C VAL A 307 13.71 3.00 -1.34
N CYS A 308 12.59 2.78 -0.63
CA CYS A 308 12.45 3.24 0.76
C CYS A 308 13.39 2.51 1.73
N GLY A 309 13.72 1.24 1.47
CA GLY A 309 14.72 0.51 2.26
C GLY A 309 16.11 1.15 2.17
N VAL A 310 16.55 1.52 0.97
CA VAL A 310 17.80 2.25 0.76
C VAL A 310 17.75 3.65 1.38
N LEU A 311 16.63 4.35 1.22
CA LEU A 311 16.45 5.69 1.77
C LEU A 311 16.46 5.68 3.31
N ALA A 312 15.79 4.71 3.95
CA ALA A 312 15.78 4.55 5.40
C ALA A 312 17.19 4.33 5.98
N GLN A 313 18.01 3.51 5.31
CA GLN A 313 19.42 3.32 5.69
C GLN A 313 20.23 4.60 5.57
N ARG A 314 19.99 5.42 4.52
CA ARG A 314 20.67 6.73 4.37
C ARG A 314 20.27 7.69 5.50
N TYR A 315 18.99 7.72 5.88
CA TYR A 315 18.55 8.54 7.02
C TYR A 315 19.19 8.06 8.34
N ALA A 316 19.26 6.74 8.59
CA ALA A 316 19.87 6.18 9.78
C ALA A 316 21.36 6.55 9.96
N ARG A 317 22.13 6.58 8.86
CA ARG A 317 23.58 6.92 8.87
C ARG A 317 23.82 8.38 9.22
N ARG A 318 23.01 9.32 8.81
CA ARG A 318 23.17 10.76 9.10
C ARG A 318 23.18 11.07 10.59
N GLY A 319 22.48 10.30 11.42
CA GLY A 319 22.50 10.45 12.88
C GLY A 319 23.80 10.00 13.55
N LEU A 320 24.60 9.18 12.88
CA LEU A 320 25.91 8.71 13.37
C LEU A 320 27.03 9.71 13.04
N ASP A 321 26.91 10.41 11.92
CA ASP A 321 27.90 11.42 11.51
C ASP A 321 27.74 12.73 12.29
N ALA A 322 26.54 13.06 12.76
CA ALA A 322 26.26 14.23 13.60
C ALA A 322 26.75 14.07 15.07
N GLY A 323 27.04 12.84 15.49
CA GLY A 323 27.51 12.52 16.85
C GLY A 323 29.03 12.34 17.00
N LYS A 324 29.83 12.52 15.93
CA LYS A 324 31.28 12.52 16.06
C LYS A 324 31.74 13.92 16.49
N PRO A 325 32.39 14.07 17.66
CA PRO A 325 33.01 15.34 18.02
C PRO A 325 34.09 15.67 17.00
N VAL A 326 33.96 16.84 16.39
CA VAL A 326 35.03 17.46 15.59
C VAL A 326 36.16 17.74 16.55
N GLY A 327 37.25 16.93 16.48
CA GLY A 327 38.46 17.22 17.22
C GLY A 327 38.95 16.15 18.20
N ALA A 328 39.23 14.94 17.72
CA ALA A 328 40.26 14.10 18.33
C ALA A 328 41.49 14.18 17.41
N GLN A 329 42.40 15.10 17.71
CA GLN A 329 43.75 15.02 17.18
C GLN A 329 44.40 13.72 17.65
N PRO A 330 45.15 12.99 16.82
CA PRO A 330 45.94 11.88 17.28
C PRO A 330 47.02 12.40 18.25
N GLU A 331 46.98 12.02 19.50
CA GLU A 331 48.08 12.15 20.44
C GLU A 331 49.29 11.41 19.85
N GLN A 332 50.30 12.19 19.49
CA GLN A 332 51.60 11.67 19.11
C GLN A 332 52.29 11.17 20.37
N ALA A 333 52.61 9.90 20.42
CA ALA A 333 53.62 9.30 21.25
C ALA A 333 54.47 8.36 20.43
#